data_fe07f29f89f33373414515184859a352
#
_entry.id   fe07f29f89f33373414515184859a352
#
_cell.length_a   1.000
_cell.length_b   1.000
_cell.length_c   1.000
_cell.angle_alpha   90.00
_cell.angle_beta   90.00
_cell.angle_gamma   90.00
#
_symmetry.space_group_name_H-M   'P 1'
#
loop_
_entity.id
_entity.type
_entity.pdbx_description
1 polymer ?
#
loop_
_entity_poly.entity_id
_entity_poly.type
_entity_poly.pdbx_seq_one_letter_code
_entity_poly.pdbx_strand_id
1 'polypeptide(L)'
;MDATDRGILHHLQEDGRLTNAALAERVHLSPSPTLRRLKRLERDGTIRGYRAILDRRRVGLGLTVFVEVKLTAHSQRRAEEFSAAVAEIDAVVACHIVAGMADMLLEVVVPDLPAYEQLLLETLLELPGVTDVRSNVAIRTVKEAGPLSLGQPT
;
A
#
# COMPACT_ATOMS: atom_id res chain seq x y z
N MET A 1 8.18 21.64 -2.40
CA MET A 1 6.77 21.40 -2.79
C MET A 1 5.96 22.63 -2.40
N ASP A 2 5.41 23.33 -3.37
CA ASP A 2 4.59 24.54 -3.17
C ASP A 2 3.08 24.21 -3.17
N ALA A 3 2.21 25.24 -3.02
CA ALA A 3 0.76 25.06 -3.00
C ALA A 3 0.22 24.46 -4.31
N THR A 4 0.77 24.87 -5.46
CA THR A 4 0.38 24.31 -6.75
C THR A 4 0.74 22.83 -6.87
N ASP A 5 1.90 22.42 -6.40
CA ASP A 5 2.30 21.01 -6.39
C ASP A 5 1.35 20.17 -5.52
N ARG A 6 0.95 20.72 -4.35
CA ARG A 6 -0.06 20.06 -3.49
C ARG A 6 -1.42 19.96 -4.20
N GLY A 7 -1.83 20.99 -4.94
CA GLY A 7 -3.04 20.97 -5.75
C GLY A 7 -3.00 19.88 -6.83
N ILE A 8 -1.87 19.77 -7.56
CA ILE A 8 -1.65 18.69 -8.54
C ILE A 8 -1.81 17.32 -7.88
N LEU A 9 -1.12 17.08 -6.76
CA LEU A 9 -1.16 15.81 -6.05
C LEU A 9 -2.54 15.50 -5.47
N HIS A 10 -3.26 16.53 -4.97
CA HIS A 10 -4.62 16.37 -4.48
C HIS A 10 -5.55 15.84 -5.58
N HIS A 11 -5.58 16.51 -6.73
CA HIS A 11 -6.44 16.10 -7.84
C HIS A 11 -6.07 14.74 -8.44
N LEU A 12 -4.78 14.41 -8.51
CA LEU A 12 -4.33 13.12 -9.00
C LEU A 12 -4.60 11.96 -8.03
N GLN A 13 -4.70 12.22 -6.73
CA GLN A 13 -5.16 11.22 -5.77
C GLN A 13 -6.66 10.91 -5.89
N GLU A 14 -7.47 11.88 -6.35
CA GLU A 14 -8.90 11.69 -6.61
C GLU A 14 -9.14 11.02 -7.97
N ASP A 15 -8.42 11.46 -9.00
CA ASP A 15 -8.50 10.92 -10.35
C ASP A 15 -7.13 10.88 -11.02
N GLY A 16 -6.47 9.73 -10.94
CA GLY A 16 -5.17 9.48 -11.58
C GLY A 16 -5.21 9.44 -13.12
N ARG A 17 -6.41 9.55 -13.75
CA ARG A 17 -6.59 9.54 -15.21
C ARG A 17 -6.76 10.94 -15.81
N LEU A 18 -6.66 12.00 -15.02
CA LEU A 18 -6.76 13.36 -15.50
C LEU A 18 -5.75 13.63 -16.61
N THR A 19 -6.24 14.21 -17.70
CA THR A 19 -5.34 14.73 -18.74
C THR A 19 -4.58 15.94 -18.21
N ASN A 20 -3.41 16.22 -18.80
CA ASN A 20 -2.64 17.39 -18.42
C ASN A 20 -3.42 18.71 -18.60
N ALA A 21 -4.29 18.79 -19.59
CA ALA A 21 -5.14 19.96 -19.80
C ALA A 21 -6.16 20.12 -18.66
N ALA A 22 -6.88 19.06 -18.31
CA ALA A 22 -7.84 19.07 -17.20
C ALA A 22 -7.17 19.35 -15.85
N LEU A 23 -5.97 18.82 -15.63
CA LEU A 23 -5.20 19.10 -14.43
C LEU A 23 -4.76 20.57 -14.37
N ALA A 24 -4.32 21.12 -15.49
CA ALA A 24 -3.91 22.53 -15.62
C ALA A 24 -5.05 23.50 -15.26
N GLU A 25 -6.26 23.23 -15.74
CA GLU A 25 -7.46 24.00 -15.39
C GLU A 25 -7.73 23.97 -13.88
N ARG A 26 -7.65 22.81 -13.24
CA ARG A 26 -7.92 22.64 -11.80
C ARG A 26 -6.89 23.34 -10.91
N VAL A 27 -5.65 23.48 -11.37
CA VAL A 27 -4.59 24.17 -10.62
C VAL A 27 -4.35 25.60 -11.11
N HIS A 28 -5.22 26.13 -11.99
CA HIS A 28 -5.17 27.48 -12.55
C HIS A 28 -3.83 27.83 -13.20
N LEU A 29 -3.29 26.90 -13.97
CA LEU A 29 -2.08 27.07 -14.76
C LEU A 29 -2.33 26.76 -16.24
N SER A 30 -1.40 27.19 -17.11
CA SER A 30 -1.36 26.69 -18.49
C SER A 30 -0.80 25.25 -18.55
N PRO A 31 -1.09 24.47 -19.62
CA PRO A 31 -0.67 23.08 -19.73
C PRO A 31 0.85 22.85 -19.63
N SER A 32 1.67 23.74 -20.20
CA SER A 32 3.12 23.54 -20.22
C SER A 32 3.79 23.60 -18.84
N PRO A 33 3.56 24.59 -17.97
CA PRO A 33 4.10 24.59 -16.61
C PRO A 33 3.52 23.46 -15.76
N THR A 34 2.25 23.08 -15.96
CA THR A 34 1.63 21.96 -15.26
C THR A 34 2.35 20.65 -15.59
N LEU A 35 2.56 20.37 -16.88
CA LEU A 35 3.30 19.19 -17.33
C LEU A 35 4.73 19.15 -16.77
N ARG A 36 5.42 20.29 -16.75
CA ARG A 36 6.79 20.35 -16.20
C ARG A 36 6.82 20.03 -14.71
N ARG A 37 5.82 20.50 -13.94
CA ARG A 37 5.68 20.18 -12.51
C ARG A 37 5.35 18.71 -12.30
N LEU A 38 4.39 18.19 -13.04
CA LEU A 38 3.99 16.78 -13.00
C LEU A 38 5.20 15.86 -13.23
N LYS A 39 5.92 16.08 -14.34
CA LYS A 39 7.13 15.31 -14.66
C LYS A 39 8.23 15.43 -13.60
N ARG A 40 8.34 16.57 -12.91
CA ARG A 40 9.26 16.71 -11.79
C ARG A 40 8.83 15.83 -10.61
N LEU A 41 7.54 15.87 -10.22
CA LEU A 41 6.98 15.07 -9.11
C LEU A 41 7.08 13.55 -9.36
N GLU A 42 6.98 13.14 -10.61
CA GLU A 42 7.24 11.75 -11.03
C GLU A 42 8.72 11.40 -10.93
N ARG A 43 9.60 12.24 -11.47
CA ARG A 43 11.04 12.00 -11.50
C ARG A 43 11.70 12.01 -10.10
N ASP A 44 11.23 12.87 -9.20
CA ASP A 44 11.75 12.95 -7.84
C ASP A 44 11.13 11.90 -6.89
N GLY A 45 10.23 11.04 -7.41
CA GLY A 45 9.60 9.96 -6.67
C GLY A 45 8.48 10.37 -5.73
N THR A 46 8.06 11.65 -5.75
CA THR A 46 6.86 12.10 -5.01
C THR A 46 5.61 11.37 -5.52
N ILE A 47 5.49 11.21 -6.83
CA ILE A 47 4.53 10.30 -7.47
C ILE A 47 5.29 9.03 -7.84
N ARG A 48 5.02 7.94 -7.15
CA ARG A 48 5.67 6.65 -7.38
C ARG A 48 5.04 5.83 -8.51
N GLY A 49 3.86 6.24 -8.97
CA GLY A 49 3.14 5.55 -10.03
C GLY A 49 1.63 5.78 -9.97
N TYR A 50 0.94 5.18 -10.90
CA TYR A 50 -0.51 5.19 -11.03
C TYR A 50 -1.00 3.75 -11.08
N ARG A 51 -2.05 3.44 -10.34
CA ARG A 51 -2.65 2.10 -10.33
C ARG A 51 -4.17 2.17 -10.31
N ALA A 52 -4.83 1.16 -10.88
CA ALA A 52 -6.25 0.97 -10.70
C ALA A 52 -6.56 0.51 -9.28
N ILE A 53 -7.60 1.07 -8.68
CA ILE A 53 -8.16 0.58 -7.42
C ILE A 53 -9.24 -0.42 -7.77
N LEU A 54 -9.07 -1.67 -7.33
CA LEU A 54 -9.97 -2.76 -7.64
C LEU A 54 -10.92 -3.04 -6.47
N ASP A 55 -12.18 -3.32 -6.77
CA ASP A 55 -13.09 -3.94 -5.81
C ASP A 55 -12.66 -5.40 -5.59
N ARG A 56 -12.07 -5.67 -4.42
CA ARG A 56 -11.50 -6.98 -4.07
C ARG A 56 -12.53 -8.11 -4.21
N ARG A 57 -13.78 -7.88 -3.81
CA ARG A 57 -14.85 -8.89 -3.91
C ARG A 57 -15.20 -9.22 -5.35
N ARG A 58 -15.24 -8.21 -6.22
CA ARG A 58 -15.54 -8.41 -7.65
C ARG A 58 -14.45 -9.17 -8.40
N VAL A 59 -13.22 -9.13 -7.91
CA VAL A 59 -12.12 -9.92 -8.47
C VAL A 59 -11.89 -11.23 -7.73
N GLY A 60 -12.84 -11.64 -6.85
CA GLY A 60 -12.79 -12.93 -6.17
C GLY A 60 -11.92 -12.97 -4.91
N LEU A 61 -11.43 -11.83 -4.42
CA LEU A 61 -10.57 -11.71 -3.23
C LEU A 61 -11.37 -11.14 -2.04
N GLY A 62 -12.28 -11.97 -1.49
CA GLY A 62 -13.28 -11.52 -0.51
C GLY A 62 -12.80 -11.40 0.93
N LEU A 63 -11.64 -11.98 1.27
CA LEU A 63 -11.12 -12.03 2.64
C LEU A 63 -9.86 -11.18 2.80
N THR A 64 -9.87 -10.30 3.78
CA THR A 64 -8.68 -9.56 4.22
C THR A 64 -8.31 -10.00 5.64
N VAL A 65 -7.04 -10.31 5.86
CA VAL A 65 -6.51 -10.70 7.17
C VAL A 65 -5.29 -9.83 7.49
N PHE A 66 -5.27 -9.24 8.67
CA PHE A 66 -4.09 -8.57 9.22
C PHE A 66 -3.33 -9.57 10.08
N VAL A 67 -2.09 -9.83 9.71
CA VAL A 67 -1.25 -10.86 10.31
C VAL A 67 -0.09 -10.20 11.06
N GLU A 68 -0.10 -10.35 12.37
CA GLU A 68 1.00 -9.97 13.23
C GLU A 68 2.01 -11.10 13.30
N VAL A 69 3.28 -10.83 13.04
CA VAL A 69 4.33 -11.83 13.06
C VAL A 69 5.42 -11.43 14.05
N LYS A 70 5.85 -12.40 14.86
CA LYS A 70 7.07 -12.29 15.68
C LYS A 70 8.20 -13.06 15.05
N LEU A 71 9.38 -12.46 15.10
CA LEU A 71 10.62 -13.07 14.60
C LEU A 71 11.56 -13.46 15.75
N THR A 72 12.34 -14.52 15.55
CA THR A 72 13.43 -14.88 16.46
C THR A 72 14.52 -13.83 16.45
N ALA A 73 14.84 -13.29 17.63
CA ALA A 73 15.93 -12.36 17.92
C ALA A 73 16.16 -11.23 16.89
N HIS A 74 16.25 -10.02 17.38
CA HIS A 74 16.44 -8.74 16.67
C HIS A 74 17.74 -8.68 15.84
N SER A 75 17.82 -9.48 14.78
CA SER A 75 18.92 -9.42 13.82
C SER A 75 18.37 -8.78 12.54
N GLN A 76 18.94 -7.64 12.18
CA GLN A 76 18.64 -6.92 10.94
C GLN A 76 18.65 -7.87 9.73
N ARG A 77 19.59 -8.79 9.66
CA ARG A 77 19.71 -9.80 8.62
C ARG A 77 18.45 -10.68 8.50
N ARG A 78 17.86 -11.11 9.62
CA ARG A 78 16.64 -11.94 9.59
C ARG A 78 15.41 -11.15 9.17
N ALA A 79 15.32 -9.88 9.55
CA ALA A 79 14.27 -9.00 9.07
C ALA A 79 14.39 -8.77 7.55
N GLU A 80 15.60 -8.69 7.01
CA GLU A 80 15.85 -8.59 5.57
C GLU A 80 15.50 -9.89 4.85
N GLU A 81 15.90 -11.06 5.38
CA GLU A 81 15.56 -12.40 4.84
C GLU A 81 14.04 -12.61 4.82
N PHE A 82 13.35 -12.27 5.93
CA PHE A 82 11.90 -12.32 6.02
C PHE A 82 11.23 -11.37 5.00
N SER A 83 11.69 -10.11 4.93
CA SER A 83 11.14 -9.11 4.01
C SER A 83 11.28 -9.51 2.55
N ALA A 84 12.42 -10.12 2.18
CA ALA A 84 12.63 -10.64 0.84
C ALA A 84 11.68 -11.80 0.53
N ALA A 85 11.49 -12.74 1.48
CA ALA A 85 10.58 -13.87 1.29
C ALA A 85 9.11 -13.41 1.20
N VAL A 86 8.68 -12.44 2.03
CA VAL A 86 7.33 -11.89 1.99
C VAL A 86 7.04 -11.15 0.69
N ALA A 87 8.03 -10.49 0.10
CA ALA A 87 7.87 -9.75 -1.16
C ALA A 87 7.48 -10.66 -2.35
N GLU A 88 7.78 -11.95 -2.27
CA GLU A 88 7.44 -12.96 -3.29
C GLU A 88 6.03 -13.56 -3.11
N ILE A 89 5.31 -13.18 -2.05
CA ILE A 89 3.97 -13.72 -1.76
C ILE A 89 2.90 -12.77 -2.30
N ASP A 90 2.30 -13.10 -3.42
CA ASP A 90 1.27 -12.28 -4.08
C ASP A 90 0.06 -11.94 -3.19
N ALA A 91 -0.30 -12.86 -2.28
CA ALA A 91 -1.40 -12.65 -1.35
C ALA A 91 -1.10 -11.58 -0.27
N VAL A 92 0.17 -11.22 -0.06
CA VAL A 92 0.59 -10.17 0.86
C VAL A 92 0.64 -8.83 0.13
N VAL A 93 -0.36 -7.99 0.33
CA VAL A 93 -0.49 -6.70 -0.36
C VAL A 93 0.22 -5.55 0.36
N ALA A 94 0.55 -5.73 1.64
CA ALA A 94 1.38 -4.81 2.41
C ALA A 94 2.13 -5.54 3.53
N CYS A 95 3.35 -5.08 3.84
CA CYS A 95 4.15 -5.55 4.97
C CYS A 95 4.82 -4.35 5.62
N HIS A 96 4.72 -4.25 6.95
CA HIS A 96 5.28 -3.18 7.75
C HIS A 96 6.11 -3.74 8.90
N ILE A 97 7.29 -3.15 9.12
CA ILE A 97 7.98 -3.29 10.41
C ILE A 97 7.25 -2.40 11.41
N VAL A 98 6.85 -2.94 12.53
CA VAL A 98 6.09 -2.21 13.54
C VAL A 98 6.79 -2.19 14.89
N ALA A 99 6.55 -1.14 15.67
CA ALA A 99 6.98 -1.08 17.06
C ALA A 99 5.82 -1.53 17.95
N GLY A 100 6.05 -2.54 18.80
CA GLY A 100 5.00 -3.05 19.68
C GLY A 100 5.21 -4.51 20.05
N MET A 101 4.12 -5.25 20.19
CA MET A 101 4.16 -6.68 20.55
C MET A 101 4.55 -7.58 19.38
N ALA A 102 4.29 -7.16 18.15
CA ALA A 102 4.73 -7.84 16.93
C ALA A 102 5.93 -7.10 16.32
N ASP A 103 6.71 -7.79 15.50
CA ASP A 103 7.82 -7.23 14.75
C ASP A 103 7.38 -6.79 13.34
N MET A 104 6.45 -7.56 12.75
CA MET A 104 5.91 -7.33 11.42
C MET A 104 4.38 -7.34 11.44
N LEU A 105 3.79 -6.50 10.59
CA LEU A 105 2.36 -6.49 10.30
C LEU A 105 2.15 -6.66 8.79
N LEU A 106 1.46 -7.72 8.42
CA LEU A 106 1.11 -8.02 7.04
C LEU A 106 -0.37 -7.70 6.79
N GLU A 107 -0.69 -7.22 5.60
CA GLU A 107 -2.05 -7.24 5.06
C GLU A 107 -2.12 -8.33 3.99
N VAL A 108 -2.91 -9.36 4.27
CA VAL A 108 -3.13 -10.52 3.40
C VAL A 108 -4.52 -10.41 2.77
N VAL A 109 -4.60 -10.66 1.47
CA VAL A 109 -5.85 -10.64 0.72
C VAL A 109 -5.99 -11.93 -0.08
N VAL A 110 -7.02 -12.71 0.21
CA VAL A 110 -7.27 -14.04 -0.35
C VAL A 110 -8.75 -14.22 -0.68
N PRO A 111 -9.13 -15.25 -1.45
CA PRO A 111 -10.53 -15.52 -1.77
C PRO A 111 -11.41 -15.74 -0.54
N ASP A 112 -10.98 -16.63 0.36
CA ASP A 112 -11.77 -17.16 1.47
C ASP A 112 -10.89 -17.68 2.61
N LEU A 113 -11.52 -18.21 3.64
CA LEU A 113 -10.83 -18.74 4.82
C LEU A 113 -10.02 -20.02 4.53
N PRO A 114 -10.48 -20.99 3.72
CA PRO A 114 -9.66 -22.13 3.31
C PRO A 114 -8.36 -21.73 2.59
N ALA A 115 -8.42 -20.76 1.68
CA ALA A 115 -7.24 -20.23 1.01
C ALA A 115 -6.27 -19.55 2.00
N TYR A 116 -6.81 -18.87 3.01
CA TYR A 116 -6.00 -18.30 4.09
C TYR A 116 -5.35 -19.38 4.96
N GLU A 117 -6.10 -20.42 5.34
CA GLU A 117 -5.58 -21.54 6.13
C GLU A 117 -4.39 -22.20 5.41
N GLN A 118 -4.52 -22.48 4.13
CA GLN A 118 -3.44 -23.03 3.33
C GLN A 118 -2.22 -22.09 3.30
N LEU A 119 -2.41 -20.81 3.02
CA LEU A 119 -1.34 -19.82 3.03
C LEU A 119 -0.63 -19.75 4.40
N LEU A 120 -1.40 -19.75 5.48
CA LEU A 120 -0.86 -19.70 6.84
C LEU A 120 0.02 -20.90 7.13
N LEU A 121 -0.49 -22.11 6.90
CA LEU A 121 0.17 -23.36 7.30
C LEU A 121 1.34 -23.72 6.36
N GLU A 122 1.20 -23.49 5.05
CA GLU A 122 2.19 -23.92 4.07
C GLU A 122 3.24 -22.84 3.76
N THR A 123 2.95 -21.57 4.13
CA THR A 123 3.83 -20.45 3.73
C THR A 123 4.21 -19.56 4.90
N LEU A 124 3.25 -18.93 5.59
CA LEU A 124 3.58 -17.88 6.56
C LEU A 124 4.31 -18.41 7.80
N LEU A 125 3.94 -19.60 8.27
CA LEU A 125 4.61 -20.25 9.41
C LEU A 125 6.00 -20.78 9.06
N GLU A 126 6.27 -21.02 7.78
CA GLU A 126 7.57 -21.50 7.28
C GLU A 126 8.54 -20.37 6.90
N LEU A 127 8.09 -19.09 7.01
CA LEU A 127 8.94 -17.95 6.70
C LEU A 127 10.15 -17.87 7.65
N PRO A 128 11.30 -17.38 7.16
CA PRO A 128 12.54 -17.30 7.93
C PRO A 128 12.37 -16.55 9.25
N GLY A 129 12.65 -17.23 10.35
CA GLY A 129 12.69 -16.63 11.68
C GLY A 129 11.34 -16.40 12.34
N VAL A 130 10.24 -16.84 11.77
CA VAL A 130 8.90 -16.75 12.38
C VAL A 130 8.84 -17.59 13.65
N THR A 131 8.32 -17.03 14.74
CA THR A 131 8.13 -17.71 16.04
C THR A 131 6.69 -17.67 16.53
N ASP A 132 5.94 -16.66 16.16
CA ASP A 132 4.53 -16.51 16.51
C ASP A 132 3.80 -15.76 15.41
N VAL A 133 2.56 -16.17 15.13
CA VAL A 133 1.68 -15.56 14.14
C VAL A 133 0.29 -15.37 14.76
N ARG A 134 -0.24 -14.15 14.65
CA ARG A 134 -1.60 -13.83 15.08
C ARG A 134 -2.39 -13.28 13.91
N SER A 135 -3.52 -13.91 13.61
CA SER A 135 -4.38 -13.58 12.50
C SER A 135 -5.60 -12.80 12.96
N ASN A 136 -5.77 -11.58 12.43
CA ASN A 136 -6.92 -10.72 12.70
C ASN A 136 -7.75 -10.60 11.42
N VAL A 137 -8.84 -11.34 11.33
CA VAL A 137 -9.73 -11.30 10.16
C VAL A 137 -10.53 -10.01 10.16
N ALA A 138 -10.46 -9.27 9.06
CA ALA A 138 -11.28 -8.08 8.86
C ALA A 138 -12.73 -8.46 8.56
N ILE A 139 -13.62 -8.27 9.52
CA ILE A 139 -15.06 -8.53 9.35
C ILE A 139 -15.65 -7.58 8.27
N ARG A 140 -15.21 -6.33 8.28
CA ARG A 140 -15.64 -5.30 7.33
C ARG A 140 -14.60 -4.20 7.24
N THR A 141 -14.25 -3.79 6.03
CA THR A 141 -13.49 -2.57 5.79
C THR A 141 -14.42 -1.37 5.85
N VAL A 142 -14.17 -0.45 6.77
CA VAL A 142 -14.97 0.77 6.96
C VAL A 142 -14.42 1.92 6.09
N LYS A 143 -13.10 1.94 5.92
CA LYS A 143 -12.40 2.91 5.08
C LYS A 143 -11.22 2.22 4.42
N GLU A 144 -11.20 2.25 3.11
CA GLU A 144 -10.03 1.82 2.32
C GLU A 144 -8.94 2.89 2.33
N ALA A 145 -7.77 2.55 1.78
CA ALA A 145 -6.68 3.50 1.64
C ALA A 145 -7.14 4.75 0.86
N GLY A 146 -7.40 5.82 1.59
CA GLY A 146 -7.85 7.09 1.04
C GLY A 146 -6.67 7.99 0.64
N PRO A 147 -6.99 9.17 0.04
CA PRO A 147 -5.97 10.14 -0.31
C PRO A 147 -5.24 10.65 0.93
N LEU A 148 -3.94 10.89 0.79
CA LEU A 148 -3.12 11.51 1.81
C LEU A 148 -3.52 12.97 2.00
N SER A 149 -3.65 13.43 3.25
CA SER A 149 -3.86 14.84 3.54
C SER A 149 -2.54 15.60 3.38
N LEU A 150 -2.48 16.45 2.34
CA LEU A 150 -1.28 17.25 2.03
C LEU A 150 -1.31 18.68 2.62
N GLY A 151 -2.26 18.95 3.52
CA GLY A 151 -2.61 20.31 3.93
C GLY A 151 -3.46 21.00 2.86
N GLN A 152 -4.34 21.93 3.26
CA GLN A 152 -5.14 22.66 2.28
C GLN A 152 -4.22 23.55 1.42
N PRO A 153 -4.40 23.60 0.09
CA PRO A 153 -3.84 24.68 -0.70
C PRO A 153 -4.51 25.98 -0.21
N THR A 154 -3.75 26.84 0.42
CA THR A 154 -4.16 28.22 0.75
C THR A 154 -4.18 29.05 -0.52
#